data_dd1726edc23be96aff774cf023b6f148
#
_entry.id   dd1726edc23be96aff774cf023b6f148
#
_cell.length_a   1.000
_cell.length_b   1.000
_cell.length_c   1.000
_cell.angle_alpha   90.00
_cell.angle_beta   90.00
_cell.angle_gamma   90.00
#
_symmetry.space_group_name_H-M   'P 1'
#
loop_
_entity.id
_entity.type
_entity.pdbx_description
1 polymer ?
#
loop_
_entity_poly.entity_id
_entity_poly.type
_entity_poly.pdbx_seq_one_letter_code
_entity_poly.pdbx_strand_id
1 'polypeptide(L)'
;LVLFAKNPFILPILNRLLEKKEISREYWAQVDGHINSKELVFKDKIGRDRHDRRKRIVDTKNGQYAETHVSRLKQFSNKTSLVRCKLKTGRTHQIRVHLSHHNLPILGDPLYNSKSKTNRLMLHAFRLSFTHPFTLEKLSFTTLSDTFEKELKKNG
;
A
#
# COMPACT_ATOMS: atom_id res chain seq x y z
N LEU A 1 -3.91 2.50 -9.89
CA LEU A 1 -2.87 2.98 -10.81
C LEU A 1 -1.76 1.95 -10.95
N VAL A 2 -1.31 1.71 -12.19
CA VAL A 2 -0.16 0.87 -12.51
C VAL A 2 0.66 1.60 -13.58
N LEU A 3 1.98 1.55 -13.45
CA LEU A 3 2.92 2.10 -14.43
C LEU A 3 3.44 0.95 -15.30
N PHE A 4 3.30 1.09 -16.62
CA PHE A 4 3.80 0.14 -17.60
C PHE A 4 4.83 0.81 -18.52
N ALA A 5 5.95 0.11 -18.77
CA ALA A 5 6.86 0.47 -19.84
C ALA A 5 6.31 -0.07 -21.16
N LYS A 6 6.01 0.81 -22.13
CA LYS A 6 5.59 0.41 -23.50
C LYS A 6 6.75 -0.05 -24.35
N ASN A 7 7.98 0.20 -23.93
CA ASN A 7 9.20 -0.12 -24.65
C ASN A 7 10.19 -0.80 -23.69
N PRO A 8 10.84 -1.91 -24.07
CA PRO A 8 11.79 -2.61 -23.20
C PRO A 8 13.00 -1.75 -22.80
N PHE A 9 13.41 -0.77 -23.61
CA PHE A 9 14.51 0.15 -23.26
C PHE A 9 14.17 1.10 -22.12
N ILE A 10 12.88 1.38 -21.87
CA ILE A 10 12.43 2.24 -20.78
C ILE A 10 12.37 1.51 -19.43
N LEU A 11 12.19 0.19 -19.46
CA LEU A 11 12.04 -0.61 -18.26
C LEU A 11 13.22 -0.48 -17.26
N PRO A 12 14.49 -0.57 -17.69
CA PRO A 12 15.64 -0.37 -16.79
C PRO A 12 15.67 1.03 -16.17
N ILE A 13 15.27 2.06 -16.96
CA ILE A 13 15.22 3.44 -16.48
C ILE A 13 14.17 3.60 -15.39
N LEU A 14 12.96 3.07 -15.59
CA LEU A 14 11.91 3.09 -14.58
C LEU A 14 12.30 2.30 -13.33
N ASN A 15 12.95 1.16 -13.47
CA ASN A 15 13.47 0.38 -12.34
C ASN A 15 14.48 1.20 -11.54
N ARG A 16 15.41 1.89 -12.20
CA ARG A 16 16.38 2.78 -11.55
C ARG A 16 15.70 3.93 -10.78
N LEU A 17 14.65 4.54 -11.36
CA LEU A 17 13.85 5.56 -10.66
C LEU A 17 13.15 4.99 -9.41
N LEU A 18 12.64 3.75 -9.49
CA LEU A 18 12.06 3.05 -8.34
C LEU A 18 13.09 2.78 -7.25
N GLU A 19 14.29 2.31 -7.60
CA GLU A 19 15.40 2.05 -6.69
C GLU A 19 15.86 3.32 -5.99
N LYS A 20 15.97 4.43 -6.74
CA LYS A 20 16.33 5.75 -6.23
C LYS A 20 15.19 6.44 -5.45
N LYS A 21 14.00 5.82 -5.35
CA LYS A 21 12.81 6.37 -4.69
C LYS A 21 12.29 7.65 -5.35
N GLU A 22 12.58 7.83 -6.63
CA GLU A 22 12.13 8.97 -7.44
C GLU A 22 10.71 8.78 -7.99
N ILE A 23 10.14 7.55 -7.88
CA ILE A 23 8.72 7.28 -8.13
C ILE A 23 7.98 7.21 -6.80
N SER A 24 7.16 8.21 -6.52
CA SER A 24 6.29 8.25 -5.35
C SER A 24 5.01 7.48 -5.62
N ARG A 25 4.65 6.60 -4.69
CA ARG A 25 3.43 5.78 -4.74
C ARG A 25 2.64 5.98 -3.46
N GLU A 26 1.40 6.40 -3.62
CA GLU A 26 0.46 6.60 -2.52
C GLU A 26 -0.75 5.69 -2.68
N TYR A 27 -1.11 5.02 -1.61
CA TYR A 27 -2.24 4.12 -1.54
C TYR A 27 -3.22 4.58 -0.47
N TRP A 28 -4.50 4.36 -0.73
CA TRP A 28 -5.53 4.46 0.30
C TRP A 28 -5.96 3.07 0.71
N ALA A 29 -6.13 2.87 2.02
CA ALA A 29 -6.62 1.61 2.57
C ALA A 29 -7.67 1.89 3.64
N GLN A 30 -8.72 1.06 3.68
CA GLN A 30 -9.63 1.01 4.82
C GLN A 30 -9.21 -0.16 5.69
N VAL A 31 -8.92 0.13 6.95
CA VAL A 31 -8.42 -0.84 7.93
C VAL A 31 -9.45 -1.09 9.03
N ASP A 32 -9.39 -2.29 9.60
CA ASP A 32 -10.10 -2.66 10.81
C ASP A 32 -9.31 -2.14 12.02
N GLY A 33 -9.90 -1.24 12.76
CA GLY A 33 -9.28 -0.60 13.91
C GLY A 33 -9.23 0.92 13.83
N HIS A 34 -9.11 1.54 14.99
CA HIS A 34 -8.90 2.98 15.13
C HIS A 34 -7.41 3.31 15.21
N ILE A 35 -7.02 4.40 14.60
CA ILE A 35 -5.66 4.93 14.66
C ILE A 35 -5.69 6.22 15.46
N ASN A 36 -5.13 6.20 16.67
CA ASN A 36 -5.10 7.37 17.53
C ASN A 36 -4.10 8.42 17.05
N SER A 37 -2.95 7.97 16.55
CA SER A 37 -1.92 8.86 16.00
C SER A 37 -2.31 9.40 14.63
N LYS A 38 -1.98 10.66 14.34
CA LYS A 38 -2.19 11.24 13.01
C LYS A 38 -1.28 10.59 11.96
N GLU A 39 -0.08 10.21 12.37
CA GLU A 39 0.94 9.59 11.53
C GLU A 39 1.64 8.45 12.26
N LEU A 40 1.95 7.38 11.51
CA LEU A 40 2.70 6.21 11.94
C LEU A 40 3.76 5.88 10.88
N VAL A 41 4.88 5.30 11.32
CA VAL A 41 5.93 4.81 10.42
C VAL A 41 6.26 3.37 10.81
N PHE A 42 6.03 2.46 9.87
CA PHE A 42 6.36 1.04 10.03
C PHE A 42 7.67 0.72 9.32
N LYS A 43 8.62 0.12 10.05
CA LYS A 43 9.98 -0.20 9.58
C LYS A 43 10.33 -1.66 9.86
N ASP A 44 9.46 -2.57 9.42
CA ASP A 44 9.63 -3.99 9.67
C ASP A 44 10.25 -4.68 8.46
N LYS A 45 11.13 -5.65 8.70
CA LYS A 45 11.67 -6.50 7.63
C LYS A 45 10.60 -7.49 7.18
N ILE A 46 10.44 -7.66 5.86
CA ILE A 46 9.42 -8.55 5.27
C ILE A 46 10.10 -9.72 4.58
N GLY A 47 9.69 -10.93 4.95
CA GLY A 47 10.13 -12.19 4.39
C GLY A 47 8.97 -13.00 3.78
N ARG A 48 9.31 -14.18 3.25
CA ARG A 48 8.32 -15.17 2.81
C ARG A 48 7.81 -15.95 4.02
N ASP A 49 6.51 -16.23 4.04
CA ASP A 49 5.97 -17.21 4.98
C ASP A 49 6.44 -18.62 4.58
N ARG A 50 6.90 -19.40 5.56
CA ARG A 50 7.41 -20.78 5.34
C ARG A 50 6.29 -21.78 5.11
N HIS A 51 5.08 -21.49 5.62
CA HIS A 51 3.92 -22.39 5.59
C HIS A 51 2.94 -22.05 4.46
N ASP A 52 2.83 -20.77 4.08
CA ASP A 52 1.98 -20.34 2.96
C ASP A 52 2.76 -19.47 1.97
N ARG A 53 3.15 -20.05 0.83
CA ARG A 53 3.93 -19.38 -0.22
C ARG A 53 3.27 -18.11 -0.78
N ARG A 54 1.96 -17.97 -0.63
CA ARG A 54 1.20 -16.78 -1.05
C ARG A 54 1.41 -15.60 -0.11
N LYS A 55 1.76 -15.88 1.15
CA LYS A 55 1.90 -14.90 2.22
C LYS A 55 3.32 -14.32 2.32
N ARG A 56 3.37 -13.15 2.91
CA ARG A 56 4.58 -12.51 3.44
C ARG A 56 4.34 -12.25 4.92
N ILE A 57 5.41 -12.23 5.68
CA ILE A 57 5.38 -12.01 7.14
C ILE A 57 6.47 -11.00 7.52
N VAL A 58 6.32 -10.39 8.70
CA VAL A 58 7.45 -9.71 9.34
C VAL A 58 8.45 -10.77 9.76
N ASP A 59 9.67 -10.67 9.23
CA ASP A 59 10.78 -11.59 9.50
C ASP A 59 12.03 -10.77 9.85
N THR A 60 12.29 -10.66 11.13
CA THR A 60 13.40 -9.84 11.65
C THR A 60 14.78 -10.39 11.31
N LYS A 61 14.89 -11.71 11.06
CA LYS A 61 16.15 -12.39 10.77
C LYS A 61 16.50 -12.35 9.28
N ASN A 62 15.58 -12.84 8.42
CA ASN A 62 15.84 -13.08 6.99
C ASN A 62 15.06 -12.15 6.07
N GLY A 63 14.19 -11.30 6.62
CA GLY A 63 13.38 -10.37 5.84
C GLY A 63 14.18 -9.22 5.25
N GLN A 64 13.68 -8.67 4.16
CA GLN A 64 14.21 -7.46 3.54
C GLN A 64 13.60 -6.22 4.19
N TYR A 65 14.43 -5.20 4.43
CA TYR A 65 13.97 -3.92 4.97
C TYR A 65 12.79 -3.35 4.16
N ALA A 66 11.77 -2.93 4.88
CA ALA A 66 10.60 -2.28 4.33
C ALA A 66 10.19 -1.10 5.20
N GLU A 67 9.73 0.00 4.55
CA GLU A 67 9.29 1.21 5.24
C GLU A 67 8.00 1.75 4.60
N THR A 68 6.97 1.90 5.44
CA THR A 68 5.65 2.43 5.06
C THR A 68 5.26 3.56 6.01
N HIS A 69 4.95 4.73 5.45
CA HIS A 69 4.40 5.86 6.19
C HIS A 69 2.88 5.81 6.07
N VAL A 70 2.20 5.83 7.20
CA VAL A 70 0.74 5.72 7.29
C VAL A 70 0.19 6.99 7.93
N SER A 71 -0.72 7.69 7.25
CA SER A 71 -1.41 8.87 7.77
C SER A 71 -2.90 8.58 7.84
N ARG A 72 -3.53 8.88 8.97
CA ARG A 72 -4.96 8.78 9.13
C ARG A 72 -5.67 9.88 8.33
N LEU A 73 -6.58 9.50 7.44
CA LEU A 73 -7.44 10.40 6.67
C LEU A 73 -8.80 10.59 7.35
N LYS A 74 -9.42 9.48 7.80
CA LYS A 74 -10.74 9.51 8.46
C LYS A 74 -10.87 8.34 9.41
N GLN A 75 -11.62 8.54 10.50
CA GLN A 75 -12.13 7.45 11.35
C GLN A 75 -13.64 7.34 11.16
N PHE A 76 -14.16 6.13 11.24
CA PHE A 76 -15.58 5.83 11.11
C PHE A 76 -16.14 5.29 12.44
N SER A 77 -17.44 5.45 12.65
CA SER A 77 -18.15 5.00 13.87
C SER A 77 -18.11 3.50 14.09
N ASN A 78 -17.98 2.72 13.02
CA ASN A 78 -17.91 1.24 13.04
C ASN A 78 -16.52 0.68 13.38
N LYS A 79 -15.67 1.45 14.04
CA LYS A 79 -14.30 1.09 14.43
C LYS A 79 -13.35 0.83 13.25
N THR A 80 -13.64 1.36 12.07
CA THR A 80 -12.71 1.32 10.93
C THR A 80 -12.03 2.68 10.69
N SER A 81 -10.93 2.69 9.95
CA SER A 81 -10.23 3.91 9.57
C SER A 81 -9.83 3.90 8.10
N LEU A 82 -9.94 5.06 7.44
CA LEU A 82 -9.32 5.30 6.15
C LEU A 82 -7.93 5.87 6.36
N VAL A 83 -6.93 5.24 5.76
CA VAL A 83 -5.53 5.64 5.85
C VAL A 83 -4.90 5.85 4.49
N ARG A 84 -3.96 6.77 4.45
CA ARG A 84 -3.04 6.98 3.35
C ARG A 84 -1.72 6.29 3.66
N CYS A 85 -1.24 5.45 2.76
CA CYS A 85 0.03 4.76 2.86
C CYS A 85 0.99 5.26 1.78
N LYS A 86 2.15 5.82 2.18
CA LYS A 86 3.25 6.17 1.29
C LYS A 86 4.38 5.17 1.42
N LEU A 87 4.83 4.63 0.31
CA LEU A 87 5.88 3.62 0.27
C LEU A 87 7.25 4.25 0.06
N LYS A 88 8.18 3.97 0.98
CA LYS A 88 9.63 4.24 0.81
C LYS A 88 10.37 3.05 0.19
N THR A 89 9.81 1.85 0.30
CA THR A 89 10.26 0.59 -0.31
C THR A 89 9.09 -0.07 -1.02
N GLY A 90 9.32 -1.13 -1.80
CA GLY A 90 8.27 -1.80 -2.57
C GLY A 90 8.34 -3.33 -2.45
N ARG A 91 8.24 -3.88 -1.24
CA ARG A 91 8.22 -5.33 -1.04
C ARG A 91 6.85 -5.91 -1.36
N THR A 92 6.83 -7.16 -1.80
CA THR A 92 5.58 -7.88 -2.04
C THR A 92 4.67 -7.84 -0.82
N HIS A 93 3.41 -7.47 -1.00
CA HIS A 93 2.40 -7.31 0.07
C HIS A 93 2.76 -6.33 1.19
N GLN A 94 3.72 -5.44 0.99
CA GLN A 94 4.28 -4.60 2.04
C GLN A 94 3.23 -3.89 2.91
N ILE A 95 2.30 -3.14 2.30
CA ILE A 95 1.24 -2.42 3.04
C ILE A 95 0.38 -3.40 3.83
N ARG A 96 -0.01 -4.52 3.19
CA ARG A 96 -0.88 -5.54 3.78
C ARG A 96 -0.24 -6.19 5.02
N VAL A 97 1.05 -6.54 4.91
CA VAL A 97 1.84 -7.14 6.00
C VAL A 97 2.03 -6.14 7.14
N HIS A 98 2.51 -4.94 6.85
CA HIS A 98 2.73 -3.92 7.87
C HIS A 98 1.44 -3.61 8.64
N LEU A 99 0.36 -3.28 7.94
CA LEU A 99 -0.90 -2.96 8.59
C LEU A 99 -1.44 -4.14 9.42
N SER A 100 -1.41 -5.36 8.89
CA SER A 100 -1.85 -6.54 9.63
C SER A 100 -0.97 -6.82 10.86
N HIS A 101 0.36 -6.70 10.74
CA HIS A 101 1.29 -6.91 11.85
C HIS A 101 1.06 -5.92 12.99
N HIS A 102 0.69 -4.69 12.67
CA HIS A 102 0.39 -3.64 13.65
C HIS A 102 -1.09 -3.57 14.05
N ASN A 103 -1.82 -4.69 13.94
CA ASN A 103 -3.24 -4.82 14.35
C ASN A 103 -4.21 -3.87 13.63
N LEU A 104 -3.90 -3.51 12.40
CA LEU A 104 -4.71 -2.68 11.51
C LEU A 104 -4.97 -3.39 10.16
N PRO A 105 -5.48 -4.64 10.15
CA PRO A 105 -5.62 -5.39 8.92
C PRO A 105 -6.58 -4.70 7.95
N ILE A 106 -6.28 -4.78 6.65
CA ILE A 106 -7.11 -4.17 5.61
C ILE A 106 -8.42 -4.93 5.47
N LEU A 107 -9.54 -4.22 5.36
CA LEU A 107 -10.84 -4.84 5.12
C LEU A 107 -10.85 -5.59 3.77
N GLY A 108 -11.47 -6.77 3.75
CA GLY A 108 -11.57 -7.62 2.56
C GLY A 108 -10.26 -8.23 2.11
N ASP A 109 -9.25 -8.28 2.98
CA ASP A 109 -7.98 -8.94 2.68
C ASP A 109 -8.09 -10.46 2.91
N PRO A 110 -8.12 -11.29 1.84
CA PRO A 110 -8.34 -12.73 2.00
C PRO A 110 -7.17 -13.47 2.66
N LEU A 111 -5.97 -12.86 2.70
CA LEU A 111 -4.78 -13.49 3.28
C LEU A 111 -4.50 -13.00 4.71
N TYR A 112 -4.80 -11.74 5.01
CA TYR A 112 -4.42 -11.10 6.28
C TYR A 112 -5.60 -10.67 7.14
N ASN A 113 -6.84 -10.69 6.59
CA ASN A 113 -8.09 -10.39 7.30
C ASN A 113 -9.26 -11.20 6.73
N SER A 114 -9.20 -12.53 6.82
CA SER A 114 -10.20 -13.43 6.26
C SER A 114 -11.60 -13.32 6.91
N LYS A 115 -11.70 -12.67 8.07
CA LYS A 115 -12.99 -12.45 8.77
C LYS A 115 -13.78 -11.26 8.20
N SER A 116 -13.13 -10.37 7.49
CA SER A 116 -13.78 -9.20 6.91
C SER A 116 -14.67 -9.59 5.72
N LYS A 117 -15.92 -9.15 5.73
CA LYS A 117 -16.95 -9.46 4.71
C LYS A 117 -17.15 -8.32 3.70
N THR A 118 -16.08 -7.77 3.15
CA THR A 118 -16.18 -6.78 2.07
C THR A 118 -16.05 -7.45 0.71
N ASN A 119 -16.68 -6.87 -0.33
CA ASN A 119 -16.70 -7.44 -1.68
C ASN A 119 -15.34 -7.34 -2.40
N ARG A 120 -14.38 -6.64 -1.83
CA ARG A 120 -13.03 -6.45 -2.39
C ARG A 120 -12.00 -6.17 -1.31
N LEU A 121 -10.73 -6.35 -1.66
CA LEU A 121 -9.61 -5.81 -0.87
C LEU A 121 -9.69 -4.27 -0.87
N MET A 122 -9.87 -3.68 0.32
CA MET A 122 -9.97 -2.24 0.52
C MET A 122 -8.60 -1.56 0.51
N LEU A 123 -7.82 -1.84 -0.53
CA LEU A 123 -6.54 -1.22 -0.86
C LEU A 123 -6.60 -0.67 -2.28
N HIS A 124 -6.27 0.59 -2.45
CA HIS A 124 -6.34 1.29 -3.73
C HIS A 124 -5.08 2.12 -3.99
N ALA A 125 -4.45 1.93 -5.17
CA ALA A 125 -3.34 2.76 -5.62
C ALA A 125 -3.87 4.12 -6.07
N PHE A 126 -3.84 5.10 -5.16
CA PHE A 126 -4.50 6.40 -5.32
C PHE A 126 -3.68 7.38 -6.17
N ARG A 127 -2.37 7.51 -5.89
CA ARG A 127 -1.49 8.47 -6.56
C ARG A 127 -0.18 7.84 -6.98
N LEU A 128 0.30 8.22 -8.15
CA LEU A 128 1.63 7.92 -8.64
C LEU A 128 2.23 9.21 -9.20
N SER A 129 3.44 9.55 -8.78
CA SER A 129 4.14 10.74 -9.30
C SER A 129 5.64 10.49 -9.46
N PHE A 130 6.21 11.05 -10.51
CA PHE A 130 7.63 10.97 -10.83
C PHE A 130 8.01 12.09 -11.82
N THR A 131 9.30 12.31 -11.99
CA THR A 131 9.81 13.17 -13.06
C THR A 131 10.08 12.32 -14.31
N HIS A 132 9.53 12.70 -15.44
CA HIS A 132 9.74 11.98 -16.71
C HIS A 132 11.23 11.98 -17.07
N PRO A 133 11.86 10.82 -17.35
CA PRO A 133 13.32 10.72 -17.42
C PRO A 133 13.95 11.46 -18.61
N PHE A 134 13.18 11.78 -19.64
CA PHE A 134 13.69 12.47 -20.84
C PHE A 134 13.22 13.91 -20.93
N THR A 135 11.93 14.18 -20.67
CA THR A 135 11.37 15.54 -20.79
C THR A 135 11.57 16.37 -19.52
N LEU A 136 11.96 15.71 -18.40
CA LEU A 136 12.12 16.32 -17.06
C LEU A 136 10.81 16.93 -16.51
N GLU A 137 9.69 16.65 -17.13
CA GLU A 137 8.37 17.08 -16.69
C GLU A 137 7.96 16.31 -15.42
N LYS A 138 7.41 17.04 -14.45
CA LYS A 138 6.84 16.45 -13.24
C LYS A 138 5.45 15.90 -13.54
N LEU A 139 5.31 14.59 -13.55
CA LEU A 139 4.05 13.91 -13.79
C LEU A 139 3.42 13.46 -12.47
N SER A 140 2.12 13.68 -12.33
CA SER A 140 1.33 13.23 -11.18
C SER A 140 -0.04 12.76 -11.65
N PHE A 141 -0.34 11.50 -11.35
CA PHE A 141 -1.61 10.85 -11.69
C PHE A 141 -2.34 10.48 -10.40
N THR A 142 -3.63 10.77 -10.34
CA THR A 142 -4.51 10.37 -9.24
C THR A 142 -5.75 9.70 -9.80
N THR A 143 -6.27 8.72 -9.09
CA THR A 143 -7.55 8.10 -9.42
C THR A 143 -8.21 7.57 -8.14
N LEU A 144 -9.52 7.65 -8.11
CA LEU A 144 -10.35 6.95 -7.13
C LEU A 144 -11.33 6.07 -7.93
N SER A 145 -11.27 4.75 -7.71
CA SER A 145 -12.17 3.87 -8.46
C SER A 145 -13.56 3.87 -7.82
N ASP A 146 -14.60 3.86 -8.66
CA ASP A 146 -16.01 3.82 -8.22
C ASP A 146 -16.29 2.65 -7.27
N THR A 147 -15.70 1.49 -7.54
CA THR A 147 -15.87 0.30 -6.68
C THR A 147 -15.24 0.49 -5.30
N PHE A 148 -14.10 1.18 -5.21
CA PHE A 148 -13.48 1.48 -3.92
C PHE A 148 -14.33 2.51 -3.16
N GLU A 149 -14.79 3.56 -3.82
CA GLU A 149 -15.60 4.61 -3.22
C GLU A 149 -16.96 4.10 -2.74
N LYS A 150 -17.64 3.26 -3.53
CA LYS A 150 -18.90 2.62 -3.15
C LYS A 150 -18.74 1.75 -1.90
N GLU A 151 -17.72 0.90 -1.85
CA GLU A 151 -17.45 0.05 -0.68
C GLU A 151 -17.02 0.89 0.53
N LEU A 152 -16.26 1.96 0.33
CA LEU A 152 -15.86 2.86 1.41
C LEU A 152 -17.07 3.52 2.08
N LYS A 153 -18.07 3.98 1.29
CA LYS A 153 -19.33 4.55 1.79
C LYS A 153 -20.18 3.52 2.53
N LYS A 154 -20.17 2.26 2.08
CA LYS A 154 -20.92 1.16 2.69
C LYS A 154 -20.32 0.70 4.02
N ASN A 155 -19.01 0.75 4.13
CA ASN A 155 -18.25 0.25 5.27
C ASN A 155 -17.77 1.39 6.20
N GLY A 156 -18.32 2.61 6.06
CA GLY A 156 -17.89 3.80 6.80
C GLY A 156 -18.91 4.44 7.73
#